data_1f43c080f1df3ab525d3d2370c041e0c
#
_entry.id   1f43c080f1df3ab525d3d2370c041e0c
#
_cell.length_a   1.000
_cell.length_b   1.000
_cell.length_c   1.000
_cell.angle_alpha   90.00
_cell.angle_beta   90.00
_cell.angle_gamma   90.00
#
_symmetry.space_group_name_H-M   'P 1'
#
loop_
_entity.id
_entity.type
_entity.pdbx_description
1 polymer ?
#
loop_
_entity_poly.entity_id
_entity_poly.type
_entity_poly.pdbx_seq_one_letter_code
_entity_poly.pdbx_strand_id
1 'polypeptide(L)'
;MDTEPTSTPTRSVKSSVGPSNVSSYLDPLYWDKRFSSEEHYEWLKDYSHFRHLIQLYIKPISPTSVLELGCGNSQLGEELHRDGITGLTCIDLSAVAVDNMQKRLLSKGIKDIQVLVADMLDLPFEKESFDVVIEKGTMDVVFVDSGDPWNPRPETVKKAMAMLQGVHRVLKPDGVFVSISFGQPHFRRPLFEAPEFSWSIEWKTFGDGFHYFFYILKKNRIKIVETAHPNYFRKGA
;
A
#
# COMPACT_ATOMS: atom_id res chain seq x y z
N MET A 1 52.45 -16.84 -26.42
CA MET A 1 51.24 -16.47 -27.21
C MET A 1 50.06 -16.85 -26.35
N ASP A 2 49.67 -15.91 -25.51
CA ASP A 2 48.57 -16.10 -24.55
C ASP A 2 47.30 -15.52 -25.16
N THR A 3 46.33 -16.38 -25.40
CA THR A 3 45.02 -15.98 -25.91
C THR A 3 44.11 -15.72 -24.71
N GLU A 4 43.79 -14.43 -24.46
CA GLU A 4 42.74 -14.02 -23.52
C GLU A 4 41.36 -14.50 -23.97
N PRO A 5 40.48 -14.93 -23.02
CA PRO A 5 39.09 -15.21 -23.34
C PRO A 5 38.29 -13.91 -23.41
N THR A 6 37.74 -13.62 -24.56
CA THR A 6 36.80 -12.52 -24.81
C THR A 6 35.52 -12.75 -24.02
N SER A 7 35.27 -11.92 -23.00
CA SER A 7 34.03 -11.85 -22.28
C SER A 7 32.95 -11.19 -23.17
N THR A 8 31.96 -11.95 -23.55
CA THR A 8 30.74 -11.47 -24.22
C THR A 8 29.93 -10.59 -23.26
N PRO A 9 29.53 -9.36 -23.61
CA PRO A 9 28.70 -8.55 -22.73
C PRO A 9 27.29 -9.14 -22.68
N THR A 10 26.85 -9.51 -21.49
CA THR A 10 25.47 -9.88 -21.20
C THR A 10 24.55 -8.69 -21.50
N ARG A 11 23.76 -8.81 -22.55
CA ARG A 11 22.77 -7.82 -22.99
C ARG A 11 21.67 -7.74 -21.93
N SER A 12 21.69 -6.70 -21.09
CA SER A 12 20.57 -6.42 -20.19
C SER A 12 19.34 -6.18 -21.05
N VAL A 13 18.37 -7.07 -20.92
CA VAL A 13 17.03 -6.89 -21.50
C VAL A 13 16.41 -5.70 -20.79
N LYS A 14 16.36 -4.54 -21.45
CA LYS A 14 15.53 -3.42 -21.00
C LYS A 14 14.08 -3.90 -21.09
N SER A 15 13.47 -4.22 -19.95
CA SER A 15 12.04 -4.48 -19.90
C SER A 15 11.31 -3.23 -20.41
N SER A 16 10.36 -3.40 -21.29
CA SER A 16 9.49 -2.31 -21.75
C SER A 16 8.74 -1.75 -20.55
N VAL A 17 8.85 -0.45 -20.32
CA VAL A 17 8.41 0.25 -19.09
C VAL A 17 6.90 0.17 -18.83
N GLY A 18 6.11 -0.45 -19.67
CA GLY A 18 4.67 -0.62 -19.48
C GLY A 18 4.00 -1.37 -20.64
N PRO A 19 2.73 -1.75 -20.48
CA PRO A 19 1.95 -2.37 -21.55
C PRO A 19 1.63 -1.35 -22.65
N SER A 20 1.37 -1.84 -23.85
CA SER A 20 0.92 -1.01 -24.98
C SER A 20 -0.48 -0.41 -24.76
N ASN A 21 -1.29 -1.04 -23.91
CA ASN A 21 -2.59 -0.56 -23.46
C ASN A 21 -2.58 -0.45 -21.91
N VAL A 22 -2.82 0.73 -21.40
CA VAL A 22 -2.84 1.00 -19.95
C VAL A 22 -3.91 0.19 -19.21
N SER A 23 -5.05 -0.14 -19.86
CA SER A 23 -6.10 -0.97 -19.27
C SER A 23 -5.61 -2.40 -18.93
N SER A 24 -4.48 -2.84 -19.49
CA SER A 24 -3.85 -4.12 -19.12
C SER A 24 -3.45 -4.17 -17.64
N TYR A 25 -3.18 -3.03 -17.01
CA TYR A 25 -2.91 -2.98 -15.57
C TYR A 25 -4.11 -3.42 -14.71
N LEU A 26 -5.33 -3.42 -15.25
CA LEU A 26 -6.53 -3.89 -14.55
C LEU A 26 -6.70 -5.42 -14.65
N ASP A 27 -5.92 -6.09 -15.50
CA ASP A 27 -5.98 -7.54 -15.70
C ASP A 27 -4.98 -8.24 -14.75
N PRO A 28 -5.45 -9.09 -13.81
CA PRO A 28 -4.56 -9.87 -12.94
C PRO A 28 -3.55 -10.73 -13.72
N LEU A 29 -3.93 -11.28 -14.89
CA LEU A 29 -3.04 -12.10 -15.71
C LEU A 29 -1.86 -11.31 -16.29
N TYR A 30 -2.03 -10.00 -16.51
CA TYR A 30 -0.91 -9.13 -16.89
C TYR A 30 0.17 -9.12 -15.80
N TRP A 31 -0.23 -9.01 -14.54
CA TRP A 31 0.69 -8.97 -13.40
C TRP A 31 1.39 -10.32 -13.19
N ASP A 32 0.65 -11.44 -13.27
CA ASP A 32 1.24 -12.78 -13.21
C ASP A 32 2.31 -12.98 -14.27
N LYS A 33 2.02 -12.61 -15.52
CA LYS A 33 2.97 -12.68 -16.62
C LYS A 33 4.18 -11.78 -16.40
N ARG A 34 3.95 -10.56 -15.92
CA ARG A 34 5.03 -9.60 -15.64
C ARG A 34 5.95 -10.12 -14.54
N PHE A 35 5.40 -10.54 -13.42
CA PHE A 35 6.16 -11.05 -12.28
C PHE A 35 6.85 -12.40 -12.53
N SER A 36 6.41 -13.15 -13.54
CA SER A 36 7.11 -14.36 -13.98
C SER A 36 8.46 -14.07 -14.66
N SER A 37 8.66 -12.87 -15.18
CA SER A 37 9.86 -12.49 -15.95
C SER A 37 10.63 -11.31 -15.39
N GLU A 38 10.03 -10.50 -14.54
CA GLU A 38 10.63 -9.31 -13.92
C GLU A 38 10.96 -9.60 -12.46
N GLU A 39 12.24 -9.76 -12.16
CA GLU A 39 12.71 -10.10 -10.82
C GLU A 39 12.46 -8.96 -9.81
N HIS A 40 12.66 -7.72 -10.23
CA HIS A 40 12.55 -6.55 -9.36
C HIS A 40 12.17 -5.30 -10.14
N TYR A 41 11.23 -4.53 -9.60
CA TYR A 41 10.88 -3.21 -10.10
C TYR A 41 10.29 -2.33 -8.99
N GLU A 42 10.76 -1.09 -8.88
CA GLU A 42 10.20 -0.11 -7.92
C GLU A 42 9.35 0.93 -8.63
N TRP A 43 8.05 0.83 -8.41
CA TRP A 43 7.11 1.86 -8.82
C TRP A 43 7.26 3.11 -7.94
N LEU A 44 7.11 4.29 -8.52
CA LEU A 44 7.06 5.60 -7.86
C LEU A 44 8.32 6.00 -7.08
N LYS A 45 9.35 5.26 -7.04
CA LYS A 45 10.62 5.37 -6.33
C LYS A 45 10.81 4.24 -5.31
N ASP A 46 12.07 3.98 -4.98
CA ASP A 46 12.45 3.06 -3.92
C ASP A 46 12.30 3.69 -2.52
N TYR A 47 12.40 2.85 -1.50
CA TYR A 47 12.22 3.23 -0.11
C TYR A 47 13.11 4.36 0.37
N SER A 48 14.34 4.49 -0.14
CA SER A 48 15.31 5.52 0.29
C SER A 48 14.77 6.95 0.10
N HIS A 49 13.93 7.16 -0.92
CA HIS A 49 13.37 8.47 -1.25
C HIS A 49 12.30 8.96 -0.25
N PHE A 50 11.60 8.06 0.43
CA PHE A 50 10.53 8.40 1.38
C PHE A 50 10.68 7.76 2.76
N ARG A 51 11.78 7.06 3.03
CA ARG A 51 12.11 6.46 4.33
C ARG A 51 11.95 7.44 5.48
N HIS A 52 12.45 8.65 5.34
CA HIS A 52 12.37 9.71 6.36
C HIS A 52 10.91 10.13 6.66
N LEU A 53 9.98 9.95 5.73
CA LEU A 53 8.55 10.23 5.92
C LEU A 53 7.87 9.07 6.65
N ILE A 54 8.15 7.83 6.28
CA ILE A 54 7.58 6.64 6.93
C ILE A 54 8.01 6.53 8.39
N GLN A 55 9.27 6.80 8.71
CA GLN A 55 9.82 6.71 10.07
C GLN A 55 9.14 7.64 11.08
N LEU A 56 8.38 8.64 10.65
CA LEU A 56 7.55 9.46 11.53
C LEU A 56 6.34 8.68 12.09
N TYR A 57 5.87 7.65 11.41
CA TYR A 57 4.65 6.91 11.71
C TYR A 57 4.90 5.46 12.15
N ILE A 58 6.03 4.87 11.75
CA ILE A 58 6.43 3.52 12.12
C ILE A 58 7.69 3.59 12.97
N LYS A 59 7.58 3.17 14.24
CA LYS A 59 8.72 3.17 15.18
C LYS A 59 9.23 1.75 15.41
N PRO A 60 10.53 1.48 15.21
CA PRO A 60 11.11 0.14 15.37
C PRO A 60 11.02 -0.44 16.79
N ILE A 61 10.80 0.39 17.81
CA ILE A 61 10.89 0.00 19.23
C ILE A 61 9.58 -0.56 19.79
N SER A 62 8.48 -0.48 19.05
CA SER A 62 7.18 -1.03 19.47
C SER A 62 6.77 -2.14 18.52
N PRO A 63 6.11 -3.21 19.00
CA PRO A 63 5.55 -4.23 18.10
C PRO A 63 4.43 -3.58 17.26
N THR A 64 4.84 -3.01 16.12
CA THR A 64 3.94 -2.35 15.18
C THR A 64 3.51 -3.37 14.14
N SER A 65 2.21 -3.61 14.01
CA SER A 65 1.65 -4.45 12.95
C SER A 65 1.43 -3.62 11.70
N VAL A 66 2.09 -4.00 10.60
CA VAL A 66 2.06 -3.29 9.32
C VAL A 66 1.49 -4.19 8.23
N LEU A 67 0.58 -3.66 7.42
CA LEU A 67 0.06 -4.31 6.23
C LEU A 67 0.50 -3.54 4.98
N GLU A 68 1.18 -4.22 4.06
CA GLU A 68 1.51 -3.71 2.72
C GLU A 68 0.52 -4.26 1.70
N LEU A 69 -0.15 -3.38 0.95
CA LEU A 69 -1.11 -3.72 -0.09
C LEU A 69 -0.47 -3.67 -1.47
N GLY A 70 -0.56 -4.76 -2.24
CA GLY A 70 -0.01 -4.85 -3.59
C GLY A 70 1.51 -4.79 -3.59
N CYS A 71 2.16 -5.70 -2.83
CA CYS A 71 3.61 -5.70 -2.66
C CYS A 71 4.39 -6.00 -3.97
N GLY A 72 3.77 -6.71 -4.92
CA GLY A 72 4.38 -7.05 -6.20
C GLY A 72 5.77 -7.65 -6.04
N ASN A 73 6.71 -7.16 -6.86
CA ASN A 73 8.14 -7.48 -6.79
C ASN A 73 9.00 -6.37 -6.16
N SER A 74 8.37 -5.43 -5.44
CA SER A 74 9.03 -4.38 -4.66
C SER A 74 9.84 -4.97 -3.49
N GLN A 75 10.83 -4.22 -3.03
CA GLN A 75 11.62 -4.55 -1.85
C GLN A 75 11.17 -3.78 -0.59
N LEU A 76 10.04 -3.05 -0.66
CA LEU A 76 9.57 -2.21 0.44
C LEU A 76 9.44 -2.98 1.76
N GLY A 77 8.79 -4.15 1.77
CA GLY A 77 8.67 -4.98 2.97
C GLY A 77 10.02 -5.39 3.57
N GLU A 78 11.00 -5.75 2.72
CA GLU A 78 12.35 -6.09 3.17
C GLU A 78 13.12 -4.89 3.72
N GLU A 79 12.95 -3.71 3.13
CA GLU A 79 13.55 -2.47 3.61
C GLU A 79 12.97 -2.04 4.96
N LEU A 80 11.65 -2.15 5.13
CA LEU A 80 10.99 -1.93 6.41
C LEU A 80 11.49 -2.92 7.48
N HIS A 81 11.64 -4.19 7.12
CA HIS A 81 12.21 -5.20 8.02
C HIS A 81 13.65 -4.86 8.42
N ARG A 82 14.48 -4.42 7.47
CA ARG A 82 15.86 -3.97 7.75
C ARG A 82 15.90 -2.77 8.70
N ASP A 83 14.89 -1.92 8.68
CA ASP A 83 14.70 -0.82 9.64
C ASP A 83 14.18 -1.29 11.01
N GLY A 84 14.00 -2.60 11.21
CA GLY A 84 13.61 -3.20 12.49
C GLY A 84 12.10 -3.37 12.68
N ILE A 85 11.30 -3.29 11.61
CA ILE A 85 9.87 -3.58 11.65
C ILE A 85 9.66 -5.09 11.44
N THR A 86 9.17 -5.78 12.47
CA THR A 86 9.04 -7.26 12.47
C THR A 86 7.61 -7.76 12.27
N GLY A 87 6.59 -6.95 12.55
CA GLY A 87 5.17 -7.30 12.38
C GLY A 87 4.64 -7.00 10.99
N LEU A 88 5.31 -7.48 9.92
CA LEU A 88 4.95 -7.19 8.53
C LEU A 88 4.07 -8.28 7.93
N THR A 89 2.99 -7.85 7.28
CA THR A 89 2.16 -8.67 6.40
C THR A 89 2.11 -7.99 5.04
N CYS A 90 2.53 -8.67 3.98
CA CYS A 90 2.49 -8.19 2.61
C CYS A 90 1.45 -8.98 1.82
N ILE A 91 0.61 -8.31 1.05
CA ILE A 91 -0.38 -8.98 0.20
C ILE A 91 -0.26 -8.54 -1.25
N ASP A 92 -0.55 -9.47 -2.15
CA ASP A 92 -0.75 -9.17 -3.57
C ASP A 92 -1.84 -10.08 -4.13
N LEU A 93 -2.52 -9.62 -5.17
CA LEU A 93 -3.51 -10.43 -5.90
C LEU A 93 -2.83 -11.51 -6.75
N SER A 94 -1.60 -11.26 -7.21
CA SER A 94 -0.80 -12.19 -7.99
C SER A 94 -0.15 -13.26 -7.11
N ALA A 95 -0.54 -14.52 -7.33
CA ALA A 95 0.10 -15.66 -6.68
C ALA A 95 1.59 -15.79 -7.07
N VAL A 96 1.96 -15.32 -8.28
CA VAL A 96 3.34 -15.31 -8.76
C VAL A 96 4.19 -14.32 -7.96
N ALA A 97 3.66 -13.10 -7.71
CA ALA A 97 4.34 -12.12 -6.87
C ALA A 97 4.59 -12.65 -5.45
N VAL A 98 3.56 -13.25 -4.86
CA VAL A 98 3.62 -13.83 -3.51
C VAL A 98 4.67 -14.95 -3.43
N ASP A 99 4.65 -15.92 -4.36
CA ASP A 99 5.63 -17.01 -4.40
C ASP A 99 7.07 -16.50 -4.58
N ASN A 100 7.27 -15.53 -5.48
CA ASN A 100 8.57 -14.92 -5.71
C ASN A 100 9.08 -14.20 -4.46
N MET A 101 8.24 -13.43 -3.78
CA MET A 101 8.60 -12.73 -2.54
C MET A 101 8.91 -13.72 -1.42
N GLN A 102 8.10 -14.76 -1.23
CA GLN A 102 8.36 -15.82 -0.25
C GLN A 102 9.72 -16.50 -0.48
N LYS A 103 10.03 -16.88 -1.73
CA LYS A 103 11.33 -17.48 -2.10
C LYS A 103 12.49 -16.50 -1.82
N ARG A 104 12.32 -15.23 -2.15
CA ARG A 104 13.33 -14.19 -1.91
C ARG A 104 13.60 -13.97 -0.43
N LEU A 105 12.55 -13.91 0.40
CA LEU A 105 12.66 -13.80 1.86
C LEU A 105 13.35 -15.03 2.46
N LEU A 106 12.95 -16.23 2.04
CA LEU A 106 13.57 -17.49 2.49
C LEU A 106 15.07 -17.54 2.16
N SER A 107 15.46 -17.12 0.96
CA SER A 107 16.88 -17.08 0.54
C SER A 107 17.72 -16.11 1.38
N LYS A 108 17.09 -15.08 1.96
CA LYS A 108 17.72 -14.09 2.85
C LYS A 108 17.63 -14.48 4.34
N GLY A 109 16.98 -15.60 4.67
CA GLY A 109 16.75 -16.04 6.05
C GLY A 109 15.72 -15.22 6.83
N ILE A 110 14.91 -14.41 6.15
CA ILE A 110 13.84 -13.59 6.74
C ILE A 110 12.59 -14.47 6.90
N LYS A 111 12.10 -14.63 8.14
CA LYS A 111 10.99 -15.56 8.46
C LYS A 111 9.79 -14.88 9.11
N ASP A 112 9.91 -13.63 9.51
CA ASP A 112 8.94 -12.87 10.28
C ASP A 112 8.11 -11.89 9.42
N ILE A 113 8.27 -11.95 8.09
CA ILE A 113 7.37 -11.29 7.14
C ILE A 113 6.36 -12.31 6.62
N GLN A 114 5.07 -12.07 6.84
CA GLN A 114 4.00 -12.86 6.23
C GLN A 114 3.73 -12.35 4.82
N VAL A 115 3.58 -13.26 3.85
CA VAL A 115 3.23 -12.91 2.46
C VAL A 115 2.07 -13.77 2.02
N LEU A 116 0.96 -13.14 1.61
CA LEU A 116 -0.31 -13.83 1.33
C LEU A 116 -0.91 -13.36 0.00
N VAL A 117 -1.57 -14.28 -0.71
CA VAL A 117 -2.43 -13.92 -1.83
C VAL A 117 -3.74 -13.38 -1.27
N ALA A 118 -4.03 -12.10 -1.54
CA ALA A 118 -5.28 -11.48 -1.10
C ALA A 118 -5.64 -10.28 -1.99
N ASP A 119 -6.95 -10.01 -2.08
CA ASP A 119 -7.48 -8.85 -2.80
C ASP A 119 -7.56 -7.64 -1.85
N MET A 120 -6.96 -6.51 -2.24
CA MET A 120 -7.06 -5.25 -1.48
C MET A 120 -8.49 -4.71 -1.41
N LEU A 121 -9.37 -5.16 -2.31
CA LEU A 121 -10.79 -4.75 -2.34
C LEU A 121 -11.65 -5.54 -1.36
N ASP A 122 -11.15 -6.69 -0.87
CA ASP A 122 -11.82 -7.55 0.13
C ASP A 122 -10.79 -8.14 1.09
N LEU A 123 -10.31 -7.31 2.03
CA LEU A 123 -9.23 -7.67 2.94
C LEU A 123 -9.66 -8.79 3.91
N PRO A 124 -8.95 -9.95 3.93
CA PRO A 124 -9.32 -11.11 4.77
C PRO A 124 -8.80 -11.00 6.21
N PHE A 125 -8.79 -9.80 6.77
CA PHE A 125 -8.28 -9.55 8.12
C PHE A 125 -9.39 -9.06 9.03
N GLU A 126 -9.23 -9.35 10.32
CA GLU A 126 -10.14 -8.87 11.36
C GLU A 126 -10.09 -7.33 11.48
N LYS A 127 -11.18 -6.78 12.01
CA LYS A 127 -11.26 -5.37 12.34
C LYS A 127 -10.15 -4.98 13.33
N GLU A 128 -9.54 -3.81 13.12
CA GLU A 128 -8.55 -3.24 14.04
C GLU A 128 -7.31 -4.12 14.30
N SER A 129 -6.81 -4.78 13.22
CA SER A 129 -5.66 -5.69 13.27
C SER A 129 -4.32 -4.97 13.10
N PHE A 130 -4.28 -3.84 12.38
CA PHE A 130 -3.05 -3.20 11.99
C PHE A 130 -2.89 -1.80 12.56
N ASP A 131 -1.66 -1.47 12.97
CA ASP A 131 -1.27 -0.11 13.38
C ASP A 131 -1.03 0.77 12.16
N VAL A 132 -0.48 0.20 11.09
CA VAL A 132 -0.19 0.90 9.84
C VAL A 132 -0.60 0.04 8.65
N VAL A 133 -1.23 0.67 7.66
CA VAL A 133 -1.43 0.10 6.32
C VAL A 133 -0.69 0.97 5.32
N ILE A 134 0.03 0.34 4.38
CA ILE A 134 0.80 1.04 3.35
C ILE A 134 0.38 0.51 1.98
N GLU A 135 0.22 1.41 1.02
CA GLU A 135 0.19 1.06 -0.40
C GLU A 135 1.13 1.98 -1.18
N LYS A 136 1.73 1.46 -2.25
CA LYS A 136 2.63 2.21 -3.12
C LYS A 136 2.30 1.95 -4.59
N GLY A 137 1.55 2.88 -5.21
CA GLY A 137 1.12 2.78 -6.61
C GLY A 137 0.00 1.76 -6.88
N THR A 138 -0.46 1.05 -5.86
CA THR A 138 -1.48 0.00 -6.02
C THR A 138 -2.87 0.61 -6.23
N MET A 139 -3.22 1.63 -5.45
CA MET A 139 -4.46 2.40 -5.68
C MET A 139 -4.45 3.07 -7.06
N ASP A 140 -3.28 3.47 -7.56
CA ASP A 140 -3.15 4.10 -8.87
C ASP A 140 -3.61 3.19 -10.01
N VAL A 141 -3.44 1.86 -9.87
CA VAL A 141 -3.92 0.86 -10.82
C VAL A 141 -5.44 0.95 -11.00
N VAL A 142 -6.20 1.21 -9.94
CA VAL A 142 -7.67 1.34 -10.00
C VAL A 142 -8.09 2.50 -10.92
N PHE A 143 -7.23 3.50 -11.09
CA PHE A 143 -7.52 4.72 -11.85
C PHE A 143 -6.98 4.73 -13.28
N VAL A 144 -6.26 3.72 -13.75
CA VAL A 144 -5.62 3.73 -15.09
C VAL A 144 -6.62 3.85 -16.24
N ASP A 145 -7.87 3.41 -16.04
CA ASP A 145 -8.98 3.55 -17.02
C ASP A 145 -10.22 4.15 -16.35
N SER A 146 -10.01 5.22 -15.58
CA SER A 146 -11.10 5.88 -14.86
C SER A 146 -11.97 6.80 -15.70
N GLY A 147 -11.58 7.08 -16.95
CA GLY A 147 -12.23 8.10 -17.78
C GLY A 147 -11.78 9.51 -17.41
N ASP A 148 -12.73 10.42 -17.23
CA ASP A 148 -12.43 11.80 -16.81
C ASP A 148 -11.90 11.81 -15.36
N PRO A 149 -10.70 12.32 -15.09
CA PRO A 149 -10.14 12.39 -13.74
C PRO A 149 -10.98 13.23 -12.76
N TRP A 150 -11.75 14.21 -13.25
CA TRP A 150 -12.65 15.03 -12.42
C TRP A 150 -13.98 14.33 -12.13
N ASN A 151 -14.37 13.39 -12.97
CA ASN A 151 -15.59 12.60 -12.82
C ASN A 151 -15.31 11.13 -13.19
N PRO A 152 -14.58 10.40 -12.35
CA PRO A 152 -14.21 9.01 -12.62
C PRO A 152 -15.45 8.13 -12.78
N ARG A 153 -15.32 7.05 -13.58
CA ARG A 153 -16.40 6.07 -13.77
C ARG A 153 -16.88 5.53 -12.42
N PRO A 154 -18.18 5.29 -12.25
CA PRO A 154 -18.75 4.76 -11.00
C PRO A 154 -18.07 3.47 -10.50
N GLU A 155 -17.67 2.58 -11.41
CA GLU A 155 -16.97 1.34 -11.09
C GLU A 155 -15.59 1.61 -10.48
N THR A 156 -14.86 2.61 -10.99
CA THR A 156 -13.58 3.04 -10.44
C THR A 156 -13.75 3.57 -9.02
N VAL A 157 -14.73 4.47 -8.83
CA VAL A 157 -15.06 5.02 -7.50
C VAL A 157 -15.44 3.90 -6.54
N LYS A 158 -16.30 2.95 -6.98
CA LYS A 158 -16.72 1.80 -6.16
C LYS A 158 -15.52 0.95 -5.71
N LYS A 159 -14.57 0.63 -6.61
CA LYS A 159 -13.36 -0.12 -6.26
C LYS A 159 -12.48 0.66 -5.27
N ALA A 160 -12.22 1.94 -5.54
CA ALA A 160 -11.44 2.78 -4.64
C ALA A 160 -12.07 2.86 -3.24
N MET A 161 -13.40 3.03 -3.16
CA MET A 161 -14.12 3.07 -1.89
C MET A 161 -14.09 1.71 -1.17
N ALA A 162 -14.22 0.58 -1.88
CA ALA A 162 -14.10 -0.75 -1.27
C ALA A 162 -12.73 -0.95 -0.62
N MET A 163 -11.64 -0.58 -1.32
CA MET A 163 -10.29 -0.60 -0.76
C MET A 163 -10.21 0.27 0.50
N LEU A 164 -10.65 1.53 0.45
CA LEU A 164 -10.57 2.47 1.56
C LEU A 164 -11.40 2.02 2.77
N GLN A 165 -12.59 1.46 2.55
CA GLN A 165 -13.44 0.87 3.59
C GLN A 165 -12.74 -0.33 4.26
N GLY A 166 -12.12 -1.21 3.45
CA GLY A 166 -11.32 -2.32 3.95
C GLY A 166 -10.16 -1.82 4.81
N VAL A 167 -9.38 -0.85 4.33
CA VAL A 167 -8.28 -0.23 5.07
C VAL A 167 -8.76 0.40 6.38
N HIS A 168 -9.83 1.22 6.32
CA HIS A 168 -10.38 1.85 7.52
C HIS A 168 -10.87 0.83 8.55
N ARG A 169 -11.43 -0.30 8.10
CA ARG A 169 -11.89 -1.40 8.95
C ARG A 169 -10.73 -2.08 9.68
N VAL A 170 -9.66 -2.43 8.96
CA VAL A 170 -8.53 -3.19 9.52
C VAL A 170 -7.57 -2.32 10.33
N LEU A 171 -7.57 -1.00 10.17
CA LEU A 171 -6.78 -0.08 10.99
C LEU A 171 -7.31 -0.02 12.41
N LYS A 172 -6.41 -0.12 13.39
CA LYS A 172 -6.68 0.17 14.80
C LYS A 172 -7.07 1.63 15.01
N PRO A 173 -7.74 1.98 16.12
CA PRO A 173 -7.85 3.37 16.55
C PRO A 173 -6.46 4.01 16.68
N ASP A 174 -6.29 5.24 16.18
CA ASP A 174 -5.02 5.96 16.01
C ASP A 174 -4.06 5.36 14.96
N GLY A 175 -4.46 4.28 14.26
CA GLY A 175 -3.70 3.69 13.17
C GLY A 175 -3.59 4.63 11.98
N VAL A 176 -2.59 4.38 11.13
CA VAL A 176 -2.24 5.26 10.01
C VAL A 176 -2.31 4.48 8.69
N PHE A 177 -3.02 5.03 7.71
CA PHE A 177 -2.91 4.62 6.32
C PHE A 177 -1.95 5.55 5.58
N VAL A 178 -0.94 4.96 4.95
CA VAL A 178 0.02 5.63 4.07
C VAL A 178 -0.28 5.22 2.64
N SER A 179 -0.61 6.19 1.79
CA SER A 179 -0.78 5.97 0.35
C SER A 179 0.29 6.75 -0.41
N ILE A 180 1.11 6.04 -1.17
CA ILE A 180 2.16 6.62 -2.02
C ILE A 180 1.69 6.54 -3.46
N SER A 181 1.46 7.70 -4.09
CA SER A 181 0.74 7.81 -5.35
C SER A 181 1.31 8.92 -6.23
N PHE A 182 1.13 8.82 -7.54
CA PHE A 182 1.27 9.97 -8.43
C PHE A 182 -0.03 10.77 -8.59
N GLY A 183 -1.14 10.24 -8.08
CA GLY A 183 -2.43 10.92 -8.10
C GLY A 183 -2.43 12.17 -7.23
N GLN A 184 -2.77 13.32 -7.83
CA GLN A 184 -2.70 14.63 -7.16
C GLN A 184 -3.81 14.78 -6.10
N PRO A 185 -3.60 15.64 -5.08
CA PRO A 185 -4.54 15.80 -3.96
C PRO A 185 -5.96 16.14 -4.36
N HIS A 186 -6.16 16.97 -5.38
CA HIS A 186 -7.50 17.34 -5.82
C HIS A 186 -8.30 16.15 -6.43
N PHE A 187 -7.62 15.08 -6.88
CA PHE A 187 -8.26 13.85 -7.35
C PHE A 187 -8.43 12.81 -6.23
N ARG A 188 -7.53 12.77 -5.24
CA ARG A 188 -7.55 11.77 -4.17
C ARG A 188 -8.39 12.19 -2.96
N ARG A 189 -8.33 13.47 -2.57
CA ARG A 189 -9.03 13.98 -1.39
C ARG A 189 -10.53 13.74 -1.38
N PRO A 190 -11.29 13.91 -2.48
CA PRO A 190 -12.72 13.64 -2.45
C PRO A 190 -13.08 12.23 -2.00
N LEU A 191 -12.22 11.23 -2.30
CA LEU A 191 -12.40 9.85 -1.86
C LEU A 191 -11.95 9.66 -0.40
N PHE A 192 -10.80 10.24 -0.04
CA PHE A 192 -10.27 10.15 1.31
C PHE A 192 -11.12 10.89 2.33
N GLU A 193 -11.75 12.00 1.95
CA GLU A 193 -12.61 12.84 2.79
C GLU A 193 -14.08 12.41 2.79
N ALA A 194 -14.39 11.23 2.22
CA ALA A 194 -15.75 10.72 2.23
C ALA A 194 -16.30 10.59 3.67
N PRO A 195 -17.58 10.96 3.90
CA PRO A 195 -18.14 11.13 5.26
C PRO A 195 -18.19 9.86 6.10
N GLU A 196 -18.06 8.69 5.49
CA GLU A 196 -17.98 7.41 6.18
C GLU A 196 -16.66 7.17 6.91
N PHE A 197 -15.62 7.97 6.64
CA PHE A 197 -14.31 7.79 7.25
C PHE A 197 -14.07 8.77 8.40
N SER A 198 -13.54 8.25 9.50
CA SER A 198 -13.17 9.02 10.69
C SER A 198 -11.68 9.23 10.79
N TRP A 199 -11.02 9.70 9.75
CA TRP A 199 -9.59 10.02 9.77
C TRP A 199 -9.30 11.48 9.42
N SER A 200 -8.13 11.98 9.87
CA SER A 200 -7.53 13.22 9.39
C SER A 200 -6.59 12.92 8.23
N ILE A 201 -6.42 13.89 7.35
CA ILE A 201 -5.64 13.74 6.11
C ILE A 201 -4.58 14.82 6.05
N GLU A 202 -3.36 14.42 5.79
CA GLU A 202 -2.26 15.30 5.39
C GLU A 202 -1.49 14.66 4.24
N TRP A 203 -0.68 15.44 3.53
CA TRP A 203 0.20 14.90 2.48
C TRP A 203 1.49 15.69 2.40
N LYS A 204 2.51 15.04 1.87
CA LYS A 204 3.81 15.61 1.52
C LYS A 204 4.16 15.22 0.10
N THR A 205 5.07 15.95 -0.51
CA THR A 205 5.63 15.60 -1.82
C THR A 205 7.05 15.14 -1.67
N PHE A 206 7.48 14.25 -2.56
CA PHE A 206 8.86 13.77 -2.63
C PHE A 206 9.23 13.44 -4.09
N GLY A 207 10.51 13.24 -4.36
CA GLY A 207 11.05 12.93 -5.68
C GLY A 207 11.72 14.12 -6.37
N ASP A 208 12.69 13.81 -7.23
CA ASP A 208 13.48 14.79 -7.98
C ASP A 208 12.85 14.98 -9.37
N GLY A 209 12.48 16.21 -9.70
CA GLY A 209 11.87 16.58 -10.98
C GLY A 209 10.38 16.28 -11.09
N PHE A 210 9.97 15.02 -10.98
CA PHE A 210 8.57 14.64 -10.87
C PHE A 210 8.19 14.43 -9.41
N HIS A 211 7.09 15.06 -8.95
CA HIS A 211 6.63 14.95 -7.58
C HIS A 211 5.64 13.81 -7.43
N TYR A 212 5.90 12.94 -6.45
CA TYR A 212 4.97 11.95 -5.94
C TYR A 212 4.36 12.45 -4.64
N PHE A 213 3.21 11.91 -4.29
CA PHE A 213 2.46 12.30 -3.10
C PHE A 213 2.51 11.18 -2.07
N PHE A 214 2.87 11.57 -0.85
CA PHE A 214 2.87 10.73 0.33
C PHE A 214 1.71 11.17 1.21
N TYR A 215 0.57 10.49 1.09
CA TYR A 215 -0.64 10.75 1.87
C TYR A 215 -0.58 10.03 3.19
N ILE A 216 -1.03 10.70 4.25
CA ILE A 216 -1.12 10.20 5.61
C ILE A 216 -2.56 10.37 6.08
N LEU A 217 -3.24 9.26 6.33
CA LEU A 217 -4.61 9.23 6.82
C LEU A 217 -4.60 8.59 8.20
N LYS A 218 -4.78 9.40 9.26
CA LYS A 218 -4.77 8.94 10.63
C LYS A 218 -6.19 8.71 11.13
N LYS A 219 -6.52 7.46 11.47
CA LYS A 219 -7.83 7.07 11.98
C LYS A 219 -8.03 7.64 13.39
N ASN A 220 -9.11 8.40 13.58
CA ASN A 220 -9.45 8.98 14.88
C ASN A 220 -10.12 7.94 15.77
N ARG A 221 -9.87 8.02 17.08
CA ARG A 221 -10.66 7.29 18.07
C ARG A 221 -12.08 7.85 18.08
N ILE A 222 -13.08 6.99 17.93
CA ILE A 222 -14.45 7.37 18.20
C ILE A 222 -14.53 7.59 19.71
N LYS A 223 -14.66 8.85 20.17
CA LYS A 223 -15.04 9.12 21.57
C LYS A 223 -16.49 8.67 21.72
N ILE A 224 -16.72 7.57 22.40
CA ILE A 224 -18.05 7.21 22.88
C ILE A 224 -18.39 8.27 23.90
N VAL A 225 -19.20 9.26 23.52
CA VAL A 225 -19.82 10.16 24.47
C VAL A 225 -20.85 9.31 25.20
N GLU A 226 -20.50 8.82 26.39
CA GLU A 226 -21.50 8.27 27.32
C GLU A 226 -22.51 9.40 27.55
N THR A 227 -23.66 9.27 26.92
CA THR A 227 -24.83 10.10 27.28
C THR A 227 -25.23 9.68 28.68
N ALA A 228 -24.77 10.45 29.66
CA ALA A 228 -25.24 10.33 31.02
C ALA A 228 -26.77 10.50 30.96
N HIS A 229 -27.50 9.42 31.16
CA HIS A 229 -28.93 9.50 31.39
C HIS A 229 -29.16 10.36 32.62
N PRO A 230 -29.92 11.45 32.56
CA PRO A 230 -30.30 12.18 33.76
C PRO A 230 -31.22 11.24 34.58
N ASN A 231 -30.73 10.77 35.72
CA ASN A 231 -31.54 10.11 36.72
C ASN A 231 -32.61 11.11 37.19
N TYR A 232 -33.82 10.99 36.65
CA TYR A 232 -35.01 11.60 37.26
C TYR A 232 -35.36 10.84 38.53
N PHE A 233 -34.78 11.25 39.64
CA PHE A 233 -35.31 10.89 40.95
C PHE A 233 -36.66 11.56 41.09
N ARG A 234 -37.74 10.79 40.95
CA ARG A 234 -39.05 11.16 41.48
C ARG A 234 -38.95 11.22 43.02
N LYS A 235 -38.96 12.43 43.58
CA LYS A 235 -39.34 12.63 44.99
C LYS A 235 -40.83 12.39 45.07
N GLY A 236 -41.23 11.27 45.68
CA GLY A 236 -42.60 11.04 46.13
C GLY A 236 -42.85 11.85 47.41
N ALA A 237 -43.96 12.51 47.45
CA ALA A 237 -44.57 13.06 48.63
C ALA A 237 -45.39 11.97 49.34
#